data_55f366e02e03082b827301b5e19a3734
#
_entry.id   55f366e02e03082b827301b5e19a3734
#
_cell.length_a   1.000
_cell.length_b   1.000
_cell.length_c   1.000
_cell.angle_alpha   90.00
_cell.angle_beta   90.00
_cell.angle_gamma   90.00
#
_symmetry.space_group_name_H-M   'P 1'
#
loop_
_entity.id
_entity.type
_entity.pdbx_description
1 polymer ?
#
loop_
_entity_poly.entity_id
_entity_poly.type
_entity_poly.pdbx_seq_one_letter_code
_entity_poly.pdbx_strand_id
1 'polypeptide(L)'
;QHGLAPLKMDNRIVKEAKIHSMDMAKHAIPFGHKYFKKRIDKLHTQIKNSNAGAENVAYNYKNAQDVVKNWLRSPGHKRNIVGNYDLTGVGIARDEKGKIYFTQIFLKTGNSHYASRKPFPSIFSGALFSKKA
;
A
#
# COMPACT_ATOMS: atom_id res chain seq x y z
N GLN A 1 -9.49 -7.93 -11.97
CA GLN A 1 -9.33 -9.29 -11.49
C GLN A 1 -10.11 -9.47 -10.20
N HIS A 2 -10.51 -10.67 -9.92
CA HIS A 2 -11.31 -11.00 -8.74
C HIS A 2 -12.68 -10.30 -8.74
N GLY A 3 -13.17 -9.89 -9.91
CA GLY A 3 -14.49 -9.28 -10.03
C GLY A 3 -14.60 -7.87 -9.47
N LEU A 4 -13.47 -7.22 -9.19
CA LEU A 4 -13.46 -5.90 -8.61
C LEU A 4 -13.19 -4.84 -9.67
N ALA A 5 -13.66 -3.63 -9.42
CA ALA A 5 -13.33 -2.50 -10.28
C ALA A 5 -11.82 -2.24 -10.20
N PRO A 6 -11.21 -1.82 -11.31
CA PRO A 6 -9.78 -1.49 -11.28
C PRO A 6 -9.50 -0.33 -10.32
N LEU A 7 -8.34 -0.40 -9.67
CA LEU A 7 -7.85 0.72 -8.88
C LEU A 7 -7.33 1.80 -9.82
N LYS A 8 -7.57 3.05 -9.44
CA LYS A 8 -7.01 4.18 -10.17
C LYS A 8 -5.72 4.63 -9.51
N MET A 9 -4.70 4.82 -10.32
CA MET A 9 -3.43 5.35 -9.82
C MET A 9 -3.57 6.83 -9.52
N ASP A 10 -3.07 7.25 -8.36
CA ASP A 10 -3.11 8.64 -7.94
C ASP A 10 -1.67 9.08 -7.61
N ASN A 11 -1.23 10.17 -8.23
CA ASN A 11 0.15 10.60 -8.07
C ASN A 11 0.49 11.05 -6.64
N ARG A 12 -0.48 11.53 -5.90
CA ARG A 12 -0.27 11.90 -4.49
C ARG A 12 0.05 10.67 -3.66
N ILE A 13 -0.62 9.55 -3.97
CA ILE A 13 -0.38 8.29 -3.27
C ILE A 13 0.95 7.71 -3.71
N VAL A 14 1.26 7.78 -5.00
CA VAL A 14 2.57 7.33 -5.51
C VAL A 14 3.70 8.05 -4.76
N LYS A 15 3.56 9.36 -4.58
CA LYS A 15 4.59 10.13 -3.89
C LYS A 15 4.82 9.64 -2.46
N GLU A 16 3.74 9.42 -1.71
CA GLU A 16 3.87 8.93 -0.33
C GLU A 16 4.45 7.52 -0.28
N ALA A 17 4.02 6.66 -1.19
CA ALA A 17 4.56 5.31 -1.26
C ALA A 17 6.04 5.33 -1.59
N LYS A 18 6.46 6.19 -2.51
CA LYS A 18 7.87 6.30 -2.87
C LYS A 18 8.71 6.82 -1.72
N ILE A 19 8.22 7.83 -0.99
CA ILE A 19 8.94 8.34 0.17
C ILE A 19 9.12 7.23 1.19
N HIS A 20 8.11 6.44 1.45
CA HIS A 20 8.21 5.35 2.40
C HIS A 20 9.23 4.29 1.95
N SER A 21 9.20 3.90 0.69
CA SER A 21 10.18 2.96 0.16
C SER A 21 11.60 3.52 0.25
N MET A 22 11.77 4.81 -0.02
CA MET A 22 13.07 5.45 0.09
C MET A 22 13.56 5.48 1.54
N ASP A 23 12.68 5.77 2.48
CA ASP A 23 13.05 5.79 3.89
C ASP A 23 13.47 4.41 4.38
N MET A 24 12.77 3.37 3.94
CA MET A 24 13.17 2.00 4.25
C MET A 24 14.51 1.65 3.60
N ALA A 25 14.68 2.02 2.34
CA ALA A 25 15.92 1.72 1.61
C ALA A 25 17.14 2.42 2.20
N LYS A 26 16.94 3.62 2.72
CA LYS A 26 18.02 4.37 3.40
C LYS A 26 18.25 3.92 4.84
N HIS A 27 17.42 3.00 5.30
CA HIS A 27 17.46 2.54 6.70
C HIS A 27 17.16 3.66 7.69
N ALA A 28 16.46 4.70 7.24
CA ALA A 28 16.00 5.76 8.13
C ALA A 28 14.88 5.25 9.05
N ILE A 29 14.12 4.27 8.57
CA ILE A 29 13.12 3.56 9.35
C ILE A 29 13.26 2.07 9.07
N PRO A 30 12.79 1.21 9.97
CA PRO A 30 12.84 -0.24 9.72
C PRO A 30 11.87 -0.65 8.62
N PHE A 31 12.11 -1.80 8.02
CA PHE A 31 11.17 -2.37 7.08
C PHE A 31 9.83 -2.61 7.78
N GLY A 32 8.77 -2.08 7.23
CA GLY A 32 7.46 -2.25 7.82
C GLY A 32 6.54 -1.07 7.56
N HIS A 33 5.64 -0.86 8.50
CA HIS A 33 4.58 0.14 8.38
C HIS A 33 4.75 1.34 9.31
N LYS A 34 5.97 1.60 9.75
CA LYS A 34 6.20 2.71 10.67
C LYS A 34 5.68 4.01 10.06
N TYR A 35 4.98 4.78 10.86
CA TYR A 35 4.34 6.04 10.47
C TYR A 35 3.21 5.86 9.45
N PHE A 36 2.64 4.66 9.36
CA PHE A 36 1.52 4.42 8.45
C PHE A 36 0.39 5.42 8.69
N LYS A 37 0.02 5.64 9.94
CA LYS A 37 -1.06 6.59 10.24
C LYS A 37 -0.74 7.99 9.73
N LYS A 38 0.50 8.43 9.88
CA LYS A 38 0.90 9.75 9.38
C LYS A 38 0.77 9.84 7.86
N ARG A 39 1.17 8.78 7.16
CA ARG A 39 1.03 8.77 5.70
C ARG A 39 -0.42 8.84 5.28
N ILE A 40 -1.27 8.07 5.94
CA ILE A 40 -2.70 8.05 5.61
C ILE A 40 -3.36 9.37 5.98
N ASP A 41 -3.05 9.92 7.15
CA ASP A 41 -3.62 11.21 7.56
C ASP A 41 -3.24 12.31 6.58
N LYS A 42 -1.99 12.33 6.13
CA LYS A 42 -1.55 13.29 5.14
C LYS A 42 -2.32 13.13 3.84
N LEU A 43 -2.51 11.89 3.38
CA LEU A 43 -3.27 11.64 2.17
C LEU A 43 -4.73 12.02 2.33
N HIS A 44 -5.32 11.82 3.50
CA HIS A 44 -6.71 12.26 3.75
C HIS A 44 -6.84 13.78 3.68
N THR A 45 -5.80 14.53 4.03
CA THR A 45 -5.88 15.99 3.87
C THR A 45 -5.76 16.42 2.42
N GLN A 46 -5.01 15.66 1.62
CA GLN A 46 -4.83 15.96 0.19
C GLN A 46 -5.98 15.44 -0.66
N ILE A 47 -6.54 14.30 -0.28
CA ILE A 47 -7.64 13.65 -0.99
C ILE A 47 -8.82 13.64 -0.03
N LYS A 48 -9.57 14.73 -0.08
CA LYS A 48 -10.52 15.04 0.98
C LYS A 48 -11.66 14.06 1.14
N ASN A 49 -11.97 13.34 0.11
CA ASN A 49 -13.09 12.41 0.15
C ASN A 49 -12.66 11.02 0.54
N SER A 50 -11.46 10.85 1.04
CA SER A 50 -10.96 9.54 1.42
C SER A 50 -11.26 9.23 2.88
N ASN A 51 -11.56 7.98 3.19
CA ASN A 51 -12.02 7.59 4.53
C ASN A 51 -11.46 6.27 5.03
N ALA A 52 -10.63 5.60 4.26
CA ALA A 52 -9.98 4.37 4.70
C ALA A 52 -8.70 4.17 3.90
N GLY A 53 -7.78 3.43 4.47
CA GLY A 53 -6.50 3.18 3.80
C GLY A 53 -5.86 1.89 4.24
N ALA A 54 -4.94 1.41 3.42
CA ALA A 54 -4.16 0.21 3.69
C ALA A 54 -2.80 0.32 3.02
N GLU A 55 -1.89 -0.57 3.39
CA GLU A 55 -0.54 -0.54 2.85
C GLU A 55 0.03 -1.94 2.77
N ASN A 56 0.64 -2.27 1.65
CA ASN A 56 1.47 -3.47 1.50
C ASN A 56 2.91 -3.03 1.31
N VAL A 57 3.84 -3.73 1.96
CA VAL A 57 5.27 -3.50 1.77
C VAL A 57 5.98 -4.81 1.48
N ALA A 58 7.07 -4.73 0.73
CA ALA A 58 7.92 -5.89 0.44
C ALA A 58 9.33 -5.42 0.10
N TYR A 59 10.29 -6.30 0.25
CA TYR A 59 11.64 -5.99 -0.21
C TYR A 59 12.34 -7.27 -0.70
N ASN A 60 13.35 -7.05 -1.51
CA ASN A 60 14.25 -8.09 -2.00
C ASN A 60 13.58 -9.03 -3.03
N TYR A 61 12.59 -8.53 -3.75
CA TYR A 61 12.05 -9.21 -4.92
C TYR A 61 12.67 -8.63 -6.18
N LYS A 62 12.71 -9.41 -7.24
CA LYS A 62 13.32 -8.98 -8.50
C LYS A 62 12.55 -7.88 -9.20
N ASN A 63 11.23 -7.94 -9.14
CA ASN A 63 10.39 -7.02 -9.88
C ASN A 63 9.00 -6.95 -9.27
N ALA A 64 8.21 -6.02 -9.76
CA ALA A 64 6.87 -5.78 -9.23
C ALA A 64 5.94 -6.98 -9.45
N GLN A 65 6.09 -7.70 -10.56
CA GLN A 65 5.24 -8.84 -10.83
C GLN A 65 5.42 -9.93 -9.77
N ASP A 66 6.66 -10.20 -9.39
CA ASP A 66 6.94 -11.18 -8.35
C ASP A 66 6.37 -10.75 -7.00
N VAL A 67 6.45 -9.45 -6.70
CA VAL A 67 5.89 -8.92 -5.46
C VAL A 67 4.38 -9.16 -5.42
N VAL A 68 3.68 -8.76 -6.46
CA VAL A 68 2.21 -8.90 -6.50
C VAL A 68 1.81 -10.36 -6.42
N LYS A 69 2.51 -11.23 -7.14
CA LYS A 69 2.23 -12.66 -7.10
C LYS A 69 2.34 -13.21 -5.68
N ASN A 70 3.35 -12.79 -4.95
CA ASN A 70 3.54 -13.24 -3.58
C ASN A 70 2.53 -12.61 -2.63
N TRP A 71 2.21 -11.33 -2.83
CA TRP A 71 1.18 -10.68 -2.03
C TRP A 71 -0.16 -11.40 -2.17
N LEU A 72 -0.50 -11.85 -3.37
CA LEU A 72 -1.76 -12.55 -3.60
C LEU A 72 -1.83 -13.92 -2.90
N ARG A 73 -0.67 -14.47 -2.54
CA ARG A 73 -0.60 -15.73 -1.79
C ARG A 73 -0.58 -15.51 -0.28
N SER A 74 -0.43 -14.28 0.16
CA SER A 74 -0.37 -13.95 1.59
C SER A 74 -1.72 -13.35 2.00
N PRO A 75 -2.45 -13.96 2.93
CA PRO A 75 -3.80 -13.50 3.24
C PRO A 75 -3.90 -12.03 3.61
N GLY A 76 -2.96 -11.51 4.39
CA GLY A 76 -3.00 -10.11 4.79
C GLY A 76 -2.79 -9.17 3.63
N HIS A 77 -1.80 -9.46 2.79
CA HIS A 77 -1.52 -8.63 1.61
C HIS A 77 -2.64 -8.74 0.57
N LYS A 78 -3.14 -9.95 0.37
CA LYS A 78 -4.24 -10.16 -0.57
C LYS A 78 -5.48 -9.42 -0.13
N ARG A 79 -5.77 -9.41 1.17
CA ARG A 79 -6.92 -8.68 1.70
C ARG A 79 -6.89 -7.22 1.29
N ASN A 80 -5.71 -6.61 1.30
CA ASN A 80 -5.57 -5.22 0.89
C ASN A 80 -5.83 -5.06 -0.61
N ILE A 81 -5.25 -5.93 -1.42
CA ILE A 81 -5.39 -5.84 -2.88
C ILE A 81 -6.85 -6.01 -3.32
N VAL A 82 -7.54 -6.98 -2.75
CA VAL A 82 -8.93 -7.26 -3.13
C VAL A 82 -9.93 -6.48 -2.28
N GLY A 83 -9.45 -5.62 -1.39
CA GLY A 83 -10.30 -4.83 -0.54
C GLY A 83 -11.09 -3.78 -1.32
N ASN A 84 -12.01 -3.15 -0.64
CA ASN A 84 -12.89 -2.19 -1.26
C ASN A 84 -12.23 -0.80 -1.30
N TYR A 85 -11.16 -0.69 -2.08
CA TYR A 85 -10.43 0.57 -2.30
C TYR A 85 -10.56 0.95 -3.76
N ASP A 86 -10.43 2.24 -4.04
CA ASP A 86 -10.56 2.72 -5.41
C ASP A 86 -9.34 3.51 -5.90
N LEU A 87 -8.47 3.92 -5.01
CA LEU A 87 -7.24 4.63 -5.39
C LEU A 87 -6.02 3.90 -4.87
N THR A 88 -4.92 3.99 -5.59
CA THR A 88 -3.68 3.37 -5.18
C THR A 88 -2.48 4.14 -5.71
N GLY A 89 -1.33 3.84 -5.12
CA GLY A 89 -0.05 4.29 -5.62
C GLY A 89 1.02 3.30 -5.22
N VAL A 90 1.99 3.11 -6.08
CA VAL A 90 3.12 2.22 -5.84
C VAL A 90 4.40 3.03 -5.88
N GLY A 91 5.25 2.84 -4.89
CA GLY A 91 6.56 3.46 -4.83
C GLY A 91 7.65 2.42 -4.68
N ILE A 92 8.75 2.62 -5.39
CA ILE A 92 9.85 1.67 -5.43
C ILE A 92 11.14 2.43 -5.18
N ALA A 93 12.03 1.84 -4.37
CA ALA A 93 13.35 2.40 -4.13
C ALA A 93 14.36 1.27 -3.96
N ARG A 94 15.61 1.56 -4.28
CA ARG A 94 16.71 0.62 -4.09
C ARG A 94 17.62 1.09 -2.98
N ASP A 95 18.15 0.15 -2.22
CA ASP A 95 19.19 0.50 -1.25
C ASP A 95 20.56 0.45 -1.93
N GLU A 96 21.59 0.74 -1.15
CA GLU A 96 22.97 0.80 -1.66
C GLU A 96 23.47 -0.57 -2.12
N LYS A 97 22.86 -1.64 -1.67
CA LYS A 97 23.21 -3.00 -2.07
C LYS A 97 22.35 -3.50 -3.23
N GLY A 98 21.49 -2.64 -3.76
CA GLY A 98 20.63 -3.00 -4.88
C GLY A 98 19.34 -3.70 -4.49
N LYS A 99 19.07 -3.87 -3.20
CA LYS A 99 17.81 -4.47 -2.78
C LYS A 99 16.67 -3.50 -3.04
N ILE A 100 15.57 -4.01 -3.56
CA ILE A 100 14.44 -3.20 -3.97
C ILE A 100 13.37 -3.25 -2.88
N TYR A 101 12.88 -2.07 -2.52
CA TYR A 101 11.78 -1.91 -1.56
C TYR A 101 10.55 -1.44 -2.29
N PHE A 102 9.42 -2.05 -1.97
CA PHE A 102 8.14 -1.78 -2.62
C PHE A 102 7.14 -1.36 -1.56
N THR A 103 6.37 -0.33 -1.87
CA THR A 103 5.25 0.10 -1.04
C THR A 103 4.06 0.32 -1.96
N GLN A 104 2.92 -0.27 -1.62
CA GLN A 104 1.66 0.05 -2.26
C GLN A 104 0.70 0.54 -1.20
N ILE A 105 0.12 1.71 -1.43
CA ILE A 105 -0.86 2.30 -0.53
C ILE A 105 -2.20 2.33 -1.26
N PHE A 106 -3.25 2.01 -0.52
CA PHE A 106 -4.61 1.96 -1.02
C PHE A 106 -5.45 2.97 -0.25
N LEU A 107 -6.33 3.66 -0.96
CA LEU A 107 -7.30 4.55 -0.33
C LEU A 107 -8.69 4.27 -0.87
N LYS A 108 -9.66 4.50 0.00
CA LYS A 108 -11.06 4.46 -0.37
C LYS A 108 -11.59 5.89 -0.36
N THR A 109 -12.21 6.30 -1.47
CA THR A 109 -12.87 7.59 -1.51
C THR A 109 -14.37 7.43 -1.30
N GLY A 110 -14.98 8.51 -0.95
CA GLY A 110 -16.21 8.55 -0.26
C GLY A 110 -17.48 8.31 -1.01
N ASN A 111 -17.67 7.19 -1.62
CA ASN A 111 -18.99 6.81 -2.02
C ASN A 111 -19.60 6.00 -0.91
N SER A 112 -20.45 6.65 -0.18
CA SER A 112 -21.00 6.12 1.04
C SER A 112 -21.69 4.77 0.91
N HIS A 113 -22.30 4.49 -0.23
CA HIS A 113 -23.02 3.24 -0.35
C HIS A 113 -22.08 2.03 -0.37
N TYR A 114 -20.84 2.19 -0.80
CA TYR A 114 -19.88 1.09 -0.69
C TYR A 114 -19.48 0.88 0.77
N ALA A 115 -19.25 1.95 1.48
CA ALA A 115 -18.86 1.84 2.87
C ALA A 115 -19.94 1.16 3.70
N SER A 116 -21.20 1.46 3.43
CA SER A 116 -22.30 0.88 4.20
C SER A 116 -22.49 -0.61 3.94
N ARG A 117 -22.12 -1.10 2.76
CA ARG A 117 -22.31 -2.51 2.42
C ARG A 117 -21.18 -3.38 2.93
N LYS A 118 -20.03 -2.82 3.14
CA LYS A 118 -18.85 -3.58 3.51
C LYS A 118 -18.11 -2.90 4.64
N PRO A 119 -18.61 -3.07 5.84
CA PRO A 119 -17.90 -2.51 6.98
C PRO A 119 -16.54 -3.18 7.11
N PHE A 120 -15.53 -2.38 7.30
CA PHE A 120 -14.20 -2.89 7.57
C PHE A 120 -14.01 -2.97 9.08
N PRO A 121 -13.44 -4.05 9.57
CA PRO A 121 -13.16 -4.14 10.99
C PRO A 121 -12.14 -3.09 11.45
N SER A 122 -11.36 -2.57 10.51
CA SER A 122 -10.38 -1.54 10.82
C SER A 122 -10.21 -0.64 9.61
N ILE A 123 -10.07 0.66 9.84
CA ILE A 123 -9.75 1.59 8.76
C ILE A 123 -8.26 1.60 8.47
N PHE A 124 -7.46 0.95 9.31
CA PHE A 124 -6.03 0.84 9.09
C PHE A 124 -5.69 -0.63 8.94
N SER A 125 -5.21 -0.99 7.79
CA SER A 125 -4.81 -2.34 7.49
C SER A 125 -3.46 -2.32 6.83
N GLY A 126 -2.52 -3.02 7.40
CA GLY A 126 -1.19 -3.12 6.85
C GLY A 126 -0.71 -4.54 6.93
N ALA A 127 0.17 -4.92 6.04
CA ALA A 127 0.77 -6.24 6.07
C ALA A 127 2.23 -6.15 5.68
N LEU A 128 3.04 -6.97 6.33
CA LEU A 128 4.45 -7.06 6.08
C LEU A 128 4.76 -8.32 5.30
N PHE A 129 5.65 -8.19 4.36
CA PHE A 129 6.15 -9.35 3.65
C PHE A 129 7.52 -9.07 3.12
N SER A 130 8.47 -9.96 3.41
CA SER A 130 9.80 -9.84 2.85
C SER A 130 10.26 -11.19 2.36
N LYS A 131 11.01 -11.18 1.27
CA LYS A 131 11.68 -12.35 0.75
C LYS A 131 13.14 -12.23 1.12
N LYS A 132 13.64 -13.22 1.81
CA LYS A 132 15.06 -13.25 2.12
C LYS A 132 15.82 -13.81 0.92
N ALA A 133 16.97 -13.21 0.70
CA ALA A 133 17.80 -13.66 -0.39
C ALA A 133 18.27 -15.08 -0.19
#